data_c41c5a9f31ba6b54fe4e8c8b32d7da1f
#
_entry.id   c41c5a9f31ba6b54fe4e8c8b32d7da1f
#
_cell.length_a   1.000
_cell.length_b   1.000
_cell.length_c   1.000
_cell.angle_alpha   90.00
_cell.angle_beta   90.00
_cell.angle_gamma   90.00
#
_symmetry.space_group_name_H-M   'P 1'
#
loop_
_entity.id
_entity.type
_entity.pdbx_description
1 polymer ?
#
loop_
_entity_poly.entity_id
_entity_poly.type
_entity_poly.pdbx_seq_one_letter_code
_entity_poly.pdbx_strand_id
1 'polypeptide(L)'
;MVEEARLGSPDLGFEVADFRGLMRPRLAPAWGAIVAWYAVIHLAESELASAVAGLARVLRPGGWLALATHVGDAVHHVEEFLGEPVQLDFVLHDAGAVREAVAAAGLEVVEWYVRGPIAGAEAQTDRIYILARKPD
;
A
#
# COMPACT_ATOMS: atom_id res chain seq x y z
N MET A 1 -5.02 1.65 -17.07
CA MET A 1 -4.59 2.40 -15.86
C MET A 1 -3.40 3.32 -16.10
N VAL A 2 -2.18 2.83 -16.42
CA VAL A 2 -1.01 3.73 -16.59
C VAL A 2 -1.17 4.71 -17.76
N GLU A 3 -1.75 4.30 -18.87
CA GLU A 3 -2.02 5.20 -20.01
C GLU A 3 -3.02 6.30 -19.66
N GLU A 4 -4.09 5.98 -18.97
CA GLU A 4 -5.08 6.96 -18.47
C GLU A 4 -4.47 7.93 -17.47
N ALA A 5 -3.62 7.43 -16.56
CA ALA A 5 -2.89 8.27 -15.61
C ALA A 5 -1.97 9.27 -16.34
N ARG A 6 -1.28 8.85 -17.39
CA ARG A 6 -0.45 9.73 -18.24
C ARG A 6 -1.28 10.80 -18.97
N LEU A 7 -2.47 10.44 -19.44
CA LEU A 7 -3.39 11.39 -20.07
C LEU A 7 -3.93 12.43 -19.08
N GLY A 8 -4.28 11.97 -17.87
CA GLY A 8 -4.82 12.83 -16.80
C GLY A 8 -3.77 13.74 -16.14
N SER A 9 -2.50 13.36 -16.18
CA SER A 9 -1.41 14.10 -15.54
C SER A 9 -0.11 13.96 -16.33
N PRO A 10 -0.01 14.62 -17.48
CA PRO A 10 1.10 14.43 -18.43
C PRO A 10 2.47 14.88 -17.88
N ASP A 11 2.48 15.75 -16.89
CA ASP A 11 3.70 16.26 -16.24
C ASP A 11 4.29 15.30 -15.21
N LEU A 12 3.57 14.19 -14.88
CA LEU A 12 4.02 13.20 -13.93
C LEU A 12 4.55 11.94 -14.63
N GLY A 13 5.53 11.31 -13.99
CA GLY A 13 6.07 10.03 -14.44
C GLY A 13 5.23 8.85 -13.95
N PHE A 14 4.75 8.00 -14.86
CA PHE A 14 4.03 6.77 -14.53
C PHE A 14 4.74 5.56 -15.14
N GLU A 15 4.99 4.56 -14.32
CA GLU A 15 5.62 3.30 -14.74
C GLU A 15 4.79 2.10 -14.27
N VAL A 16 4.82 1.02 -15.04
CA VAL A 16 4.31 -0.28 -14.60
C VAL A 16 5.44 -0.97 -13.84
N ALA A 17 5.19 -1.30 -12.58
CA ALA A 17 6.17 -2.00 -11.75
C ALA A 17 5.46 -2.88 -10.71
N ASP A 18 6.15 -3.94 -10.27
CA ASP A 18 5.74 -4.70 -9.09
C ASP A 18 6.36 -4.03 -7.86
N PHE A 19 5.51 -3.55 -6.95
CA PHE A 19 5.99 -2.84 -5.76
C PHE A 19 6.75 -3.74 -4.77
N ARG A 20 6.59 -5.07 -4.84
CA ARG A 20 7.39 -6.03 -4.06
C ARG A 20 8.88 -5.95 -4.42
N GLY A 21 9.17 -5.57 -5.67
CA GLY A 21 10.51 -5.31 -6.18
C GLY A 21 10.79 -3.83 -6.45
N LEU A 22 10.15 -2.90 -5.71
CA LEU A 22 10.28 -1.47 -5.95
C LEU A 22 11.75 -1.05 -5.98
N MET A 23 12.12 -0.37 -7.07
CA MET A 23 13.46 0.13 -7.30
C MET A 23 13.61 1.56 -6.78
N ARG A 24 14.85 1.97 -6.54
CA ARG A 24 15.16 3.37 -6.24
C ARG A 24 14.79 4.26 -7.43
N PRO A 25 14.47 5.55 -7.20
CA PRO A 25 14.21 6.48 -8.30
C PRO A 25 15.45 6.62 -9.20
N ARG A 26 15.23 6.84 -10.49
CA ARG A 26 16.34 6.94 -11.47
C ARG A 26 17.23 8.16 -11.24
N LEU A 27 16.66 9.24 -10.73
CA LEU A 27 17.32 10.55 -10.58
C LEU A 27 17.70 10.89 -9.14
N ALA A 28 17.51 9.96 -8.21
CA ALA A 28 17.84 10.18 -6.80
C ALA A 28 18.31 8.86 -6.15
N PRO A 29 19.12 8.93 -5.08
CA PRO A 29 19.65 7.73 -4.42
C PRO A 29 18.58 6.92 -3.68
N ALA A 30 17.45 7.53 -3.30
CA ALA A 30 16.35 6.89 -2.59
C ALA A 30 15.08 7.74 -2.68
N TRP A 31 13.93 7.16 -2.32
CA TRP A 31 12.66 7.87 -2.23
C TRP A 31 12.57 8.69 -0.95
N GLY A 32 12.10 9.94 -1.05
CA GLY A 32 11.82 10.80 0.10
C GLY A 32 10.53 10.42 0.82
N ALA A 33 9.54 9.95 0.05
CA ALA A 33 8.29 9.43 0.57
C ALA A 33 7.71 8.37 -0.40
N ILE A 34 6.94 7.45 0.15
CA ILE A 34 6.17 6.43 -0.59
C ILE A 34 4.73 6.47 -0.07
N VAL A 35 3.78 6.48 -1.00
CA VAL A 35 2.35 6.33 -0.70
C VAL A 35 1.89 4.98 -1.26
N ALA A 36 1.64 4.02 -0.38
CA ALA A 36 1.12 2.68 -0.69
C ALA A 36 -0.39 2.63 -0.34
N TRP A 37 -1.20 3.21 -1.21
CA TRP A 37 -2.64 3.37 -0.97
C TRP A 37 -3.41 2.21 -1.56
N TYR A 38 -3.91 1.33 -0.70
CA TYR A 38 -4.59 0.08 -1.07
C TYR A 38 -3.78 -0.82 -2.01
N ALA A 39 -2.45 -0.73 -1.97
CA ALA A 39 -1.56 -1.48 -2.85
C ALA A 39 -1.29 -2.90 -2.33
N VAL A 40 -1.37 -3.13 -1.02
CA VAL A 40 -1.06 -4.43 -0.40
C VAL A 40 -2.26 -5.38 -0.32
N ILE A 41 -3.44 -4.92 -0.71
CA ILE A 41 -4.71 -5.68 -0.63
C ILE A 41 -4.72 -6.98 -1.46
N HIS A 42 -3.85 -7.11 -2.44
CA HIS A 42 -3.73 -8.30 -3.29
C HIS A 42 -2.60 -9.25 -2.87
N LEU A 43 -1.92 -8.95 -1.77
CA LEU A 43 -0.86 -9.81 -1.23
C LEU A 43 -1.43 -10.83 -0.28
N ALA A 44 -0.91 -12.06 -0.33
CA ALA A 44 -1.13 -13.01 0.74
C ALA A 44 -0.57 -12.47 2.06
N GLU A 45 -1.13 -12.89 3.18
CA GLU A 45 -0.67 -12.48 4.52
C GLU A 45 0.83 -12.75 4.72
N SER A 46 1.31 -13.90 4.22
CA SER A 46 2.73 -14.27 4.27
C SER A 46 3.67 -13.37 3.47
N GLU A 47 3.16 -12.58 2.52
CA GLU A 47 3.95 -11.68 1.68
C GLU A 47 4.03 -10.26 2.26
N LEU A 48 3.12 -9.90 3.17
CA LEU A 48 2.97 -8.53 3.69
C LEU A 48 4.28 -7.99 4.29
N ALA A 49 4.91 -8.74 5.18
CA ALA A 49 6.14 -8.30 5.85
C ALA A 49 7.28 -8.05 4.87
N SER A 50 7.48 -8.95 3.89
CA SER A 50 8.55 -8.80 2.89
C SER A 50 8.27 -7.64 1.94
N ALA A 51 7.03 -7.39 1.58
CA ALA A 51 6.63 -6.27 0.73
C ALA A 51 6.89 -4.93 1.44
N VAL A 52 6.47 -4.79 2.69
CA VAL A 52 6.72 -3.57 3.49
C VAL A 52 8.22 -3.34 3.71
N ALA A 53 8.99 -4.40 3.98
CA ALA A 53 10.45 -4.30 4.08
C ALA A 53 11.08 -3.82 2.75
N GLY A 54 10.54 -4.25 1.60
CA GLY A 54 10.93 -3.77 0.28
C GLY A 54 10.72 -2.26 0.11
N LEU A 55 9.59 -1.73 0.56
CA LEU A 55 9.30 -0.29 0.56
C LEU A 55 10.27 0.47 1.46
N ALA A 56 10.48 -0.02 2.69
CA ALA A 56 11.39 0.61 3.64
C ALA A 56 12.85 0.67 3.13
N ARG A 57 13.29 -0.36 2.40
CA ARG A 57 14.64 -0.46 1.84
C ARG A 57 14.96 0.70 0.88
N VAL A 58 14.00 1.14 0.09
CA VAL A 58 14.20 2.18 -0.94
C VAL A 58 13.88 3.60 -0.47
N LEU A 59 13.36 3.75 0.74
CA LEU A 59 13.24 5.05 1.41
C LEU A 59 14.61 5.56 1.87
N ARG A 60 14.84 6.87 1.75
CA ARG A 60 16.01 7.52 2.38
C ARG A 60 15.86 7.55 3.91
N PRO A 61 16.95 7.68 4.67
CA PRO A 61 16.87 8.08 6.07
C PRO A 61 15.99 9.33 6.23
N GLY A 62 15.17 9.39 7.27
CA GLY A 62 14.18 10.44 7.47
C GLY A 62 13.01 10.44 6.47
N GLY A 63 12.92 9.47 5.56
CA GLY A 63 11.84 9.34 4.58
C GLY A 63 10.53 8.81 5.19
N TRP A 64 9.43 9.01 4.49
CA TRP A 64 8.09 8.70 4.97
C TRP A 64 7.40 7.59 4.18
N LEU A 65 6.64 6.76 4.88
CA LEU A 65 5.69 5.81 4.31
C LEU A 65 4.27 6.18 4.78
N ALA A 66 3.37 6.42 3.83
CA ALA A 66 1.93 6.45 4.07
C ALA A 66 1.34 5.17 3.48
N LEU A 67 0.74 4.32 4.33
CA LEU A 67 0.15 3.05 3.92
C LEU A 67 -1.33 3.03 4.31
N ALA A 68 -2.18 2.60 3.38
CA ALA A 68 -3.58 2.30 3.67
C ALA A 68 -3.96 0.94 3.07
N THR A 69 -4.75 0.17 3.81
CA THR A 69 -5.33 -1.08 3.31
C THR A 69 -6.64 -1.40 4.03
N HIS A 70 -7.45 -2.26 3.43
CA HIS A 70 -8.60 -2.86 4.10
C HIS A 70 -8.11 -3.87 5.14
N VAL A 71 -8.82 -3.94 6.27
CA VAL A 71 -8.50 -4.85 7.37
C VAL A 71 -9.68 -5.73 7.75
N GLY A 72 -9.38 -6.92 8.23
CA GLY A 72 -10.32 -7.97 8.60
C GLY A 72 -9.60 -9.32 8.71
N ASP A 73 -10.37 -10.38 8.57
CA ASP A 73 -9.92 -11.78 8.68
C ASP A 73 -10.34 -12.65 7.49
N ALA A 74 -10.69 -12.02 6.36
CA ALA A 74 -11.26 -12.69 5.20
C ALA A 74 -10.52 -12.41 3.91
N VAL A 75 -10.68 -13.32 2.95
CA VAL A 75 -10.33 -13.11 1.54
C VAL A 75 -11.63 -12.98 0.76
N HIS A 76 -11.79 -11.87 0.05
CA HIS A 76 -12.93 -11.64 -0.83
C HIS A 76 -12.52 -11.87 -2.28
N HIS A 77 -13.05 -12.93 -2.88
CA HIS A 77 -12.91 -13.17 -4.31
C HIS A 77 -13.87 -12.29 -5.08
N VAL A 78 -13.38 -11.57 -6.08
CA VAL A 78 -14.15 -10.62 -6.89
C VAL A 78 -14.04 -11.04 -8.35
N GLU A 79 -15.20 -11.37 -8.96
CA GLU A 79 -15.30 -11.79 -10.35
C GLU A 79 -15.67 -10.64 -11.30
N GLU A 80 -16.10 -9.49 -10.76
CA GLU A 80 -16.41 -8.28 -11.51
C GLU A 80 -15.93 -7.04 -10.73
N PHE A 81 -15.25 -6.15 -11.41
CA PHE A 81 -14.81 -4.87 -10.83
C PHE A 81 -15.04 -3.73 -11.82
N LEU A 82 -15.82 -2.73 -11.41
CA LEU A 82 -16.21 -1.57 -12.24
C LEU A 82 -16.89 -1.95 -13.57
N GLY A 83 -17.68 -3.05 -13.57
CA GLY A 83 -18.37 -3.53 -14.76
C GLY A 83 -17.53 -4.42 -15.70
N GLU A 84 -16.27 -4.67 -15.34
CA GLU A 84 -15.36 -5.53 -16.10
C GLU A 84 -15.18 -6.89 -15.41
N PRO A 85 -15.19 -8.01 -16.15
CA PRO A 85 -14.92 -9.32 -15.59
C PRO A 85 -13.45 -9.42 -15.16
N VAL A 86 -13.24 -9.82 -13.90
CA VAL A 86 -11.91 -9.95 -13.27
C VAL A 86 -11.84 -11.23 -12.46
N GLN A 87 -10.63 -11.62 -12.08
CA GLN A 87 -10.38 -12.64 -11.08
C GLN A 87 -9.39 -12.02 -10.07
N LEU A 88 -9.92 -11.39 -9.03
CA LEU A 88 -9.13 -10.69 -8.04
C LEU A 88 -9.46 -11.20 -6.63
N ASP A 89 -8.42 -11.41 -5.84
CA ASP A 89 -8.55 -11.63 -4.41
C ASP A 89 -8.21 -10.35 -3.66
N PHE A 90 -9.13 -9.91 -2.81
CA PHE A 90 -8.91 -8.86 -1.83
C PHE A 90 -8.66 -9.50 -0.47
N VAL A 91 -7.42 -9.46 -0.02
CA VAL A 91 -7.01 -9.97 1.28
C VAL A 91 -7.21 -8.87 2.32
N LEU A 92 -8.09 -9.12 3.29
CA LEU A 92 -8.25 -8.25 4.44
C LEU A 92 -7.21 -8.65 5.49
N HIS A 93 -6.19 -7.82 5.65
CA HIS A 93 -5.13 -8.09 6.61
C HIS A 93 -5.56 -7.73 8.05
N ASP A 94 -5.07 -8.48 9.04
CA ASP A 94 -5.21 -8.08 10.44
C ASP A 94 -4.51 -6.73 10.68
N ALA A 95 -5.18 -5.80 11.35
CA ALA A 95 -4.64 -4.46 11.60
C ALA A 95 -3.36 -4.47 12.45
N GLY A 96 -3.24 -5.41 13.39
CA GLY A 96 -2.04 -5.63 14.19
C GLY A 96 -0.89 -6.13 13.33
N ALA A 97 -1.15 -7.10 12.45
CA ALA A 97 -0.16 -7.64 11.51
C ALA A 97 0.38 -6.56 10.55
N VAL A 98 -0.48 -5.66 10.06
CA VAL A 98 -0.04 -4.53 9.21
C VAL A 98 0.90 -3.61 9.97
N ARG A 99 0.56 -3.25 11.21
CA ARG A 99 1.42 -2.40 12.07
C ARG A 99 2.74 -3.08 12.40
N GLU A 100 2.69 -4.36 12.74
CA GLU A 100 3.88 -5.16 13.05
C GLU A 100 4.81 -5.25 11.84
N ALA A 101 4.28 -5.46 10.63
CA ALA A 101 5.05 -5.48 9.39
C ALA A 101 5.78 -4.15 9.15
N VAL A 102 5.13 -3.01 9.43
CA VAL A 102 5.75 -1.68 9.31
C VAL A 102 6.86 -1.49 10.35
N ALA A 103 6.62 -1.86 11.60
CA ALA A 103 7.63 -1.77 12.67
C ALA A 103 8.81 -2.71 12.43
N ALA A 104 8.55 -3.96 12.03
CA ALA A 104 9.57 -4.96 11.72
C ALA A 104 10.44 -4.58 10.52
N ALA A 105 9.92 -3.75 9.60
CA ALA A 105 10.69 -3.17 8.50
C ALA A 105 11.66 -2.06 8.94
N GLY A 106 11.76 -1.76 10.23
CA GLY A 106 12.61 -0.72 10.79
C GLY A 106 12.06 0.70 10.64
N LEU A 107 10.76 0.84 10.42
CA LEU A 107 10.08 2.13 10.34
C LEU A 107 9.45 2.48 11.71
N GLU A 108 9.58 3.74 12.11
CA GLU A 108 8.88 4.28 13.26
C GLU A 108 7.45 4.63 12.89
N VAL A 109 6.46 3.96 13.50
CA VAL A 109 5.05 4.28 13.33
C VAL A 109 4.74 5.55 14.10
N VAL A 110 4.51 6.66 13.37
CA VAL A 110 4.24 7.98 13.96
C VAL A 110 2.77 8.14 14.27
N GLU A 111 1.91 7.70 13.36
CA GLU A 111 0.46 7.80 13.50
C GLU A 111 -0.21 6.60 12.82
N TRP A 112 -1.28 6.12 13.42
CA TRP A 112 -2.15 5.14 12.80
C TRP A 112 -3.57 5.22 13.37
N TYR A 113 -4.55 4.83 12.56
CA TYR A 113 -5.91 4.66 13.00
C TYR A 113 -6.66 3.64 12.13
N VAL A 114 -7.69 3.04 12.69
CA VAL A 114 -8.66 2.20 11.97
C VAL A 114 -10.00 2.92 11.97
N ARG A 115 -10.67 2.93 10.82
CA ARG A 115 -12.04 3.41 10.73
C ARG A 115 -12.93 2.44 9.94
N GLY A 116 -14.20 2.50 10.23
CA GLY A 116 -15.23 1.83 9.44
C GLY A 116 -15.48 2.52 8.08
N PRO A 117 -16.31 1.89 7.24
CA PRO A 117 -16.68 2.42 5.93
C PRO A 117 -17.59 3.65 6.03
N ILE A 118 -17.53 4.52 5.02
CA ILE A 118 -18.54 5.54 4.79
C ILE A 118 -19.71 4.88 4.10
N ALA A 119 -20.86 4.87 4.77
CA ALA A 119 -22.07 4.20 4.29
C ALA A 119 -22.48 4.73 2.89
N GLY A 120 -22.79 3.82 1.98
CA GLY A 120 -23.22 4.14 0.62
C GLY A 120 -22.14 4.66 -0.34
N ALA A 121 -20.90 4.89 0.14
CA ALA A 121 -19.81 5.42 -0.66
C ALA A 121 -18.60 4.48 -0.74
N GLU A 122 -18.45 3.58 0.22
CA GLU A 122 -17.28 2.71 0.34
C GLU A 122 -17.66 1.24 0.52
N ALA A 123 -16.73 0.34 0.18
CA ALA A 123 -16.85 -1.07 0.51
C ALA A 123 -17.04 -1.26 2.03
N GLN A 124 -17.90 -2.20 2.43
CA GLN A 124 -18.30 -2.43 3.82
C GLN A 124 -17.22 -3.23 4.58
N THR A 125 -16.03 -2.68 4.65
CA THR A 125 -14.87 -3.20 5.36
C THR A 125 -14.24 -2.11 6.19
N ASP A 126 -13.58 -2.45 7.28
CA ASP A 126 -12.72 -1.54 8.01
C ASP A 126 -11.42 -1.30 7.23
N ARG A 127 -10.74 -0.23 7.53
CA ARG A 127 -9.48 0.14 6.91
C ARG A 127 -8.52 0.78 7.90
N ILE A 128 -7.25 0.41 7.77
CA ILE A 128 -6.16 1.00 8.54
C ILE A 128 -5.42 2.04 7.70
N TYR A 129 -5.00 3.10 8.34
CA TYR A 129 -4.09 4.12 7.81
C TYR A 129 -2.88 4.21 8.73
N ILE A 130 -1.69 4.20 8.16
CA ILE A 130 -0.45 4.28 8.89
C ILE A 130 0.44 5.35 8.26
N LEU A 131 0.96 6.24 9.08
CA LEU A 131 2.06 7.13 8.73
C LEU A 131 3.29 6.69 9.51
N ALA A 132 4.36 6.36 8.81
CA ALA A 132 5.59 5.90 9.39
C ALA A 132 6.80 6.64 8.82
N ARG A 133 7.86 6.75 9.60
CA ARG A 133 9.11 7.41 9.22
C ARG A 133 10.28 6.43 9.32
N LYS A 134 11.17 6.47 8.34
CA LYS A 134 12.44 5.77 8.44
C LYS A 134 13.37 6.57 9.35
N PRO A 135 13.95 5.98 10.40
CA PRO A 135 14.95 6.65 11.23
C PRO A 135 16.12 7.21 10.40
N ASP A 136 16.80 8.20 10.96
CA ASP A 136 17.98 8.84 10.36
C ASP A 136 19.18 7.92 10.34
#